data_96cc2ff6b4dbdb760ee6915b309f3003
#
_entry.id   96cc2ff6b4dbdb760ee6915b309f3003
#
_cell.length_a   1.000
_cell.length_b   1.000
_cell.length_c   1.000
_cell.angle_alpha   90.00
_cell.angle_beta   90.00
_cell.angle_gamma   90.00
#
_symmetry.space_group_name_H-M   'P 1'
#
loop_
_entity.id
_entity.type
_entity.pdbx_description
1 polymer ?
#
loop_
_entity_poly.entity_id
_entity_poly.type
_entity_poly.pdbx_seq_one_letter_code
_entity_poly.pdbx_strand_id
1 'polypeptide(L)'
;MSDNTYQPAKVWTWEKSNGGAFANINRPISGATHEKTLPVGKHPLQLYSLGTPNGQKVTIMLEELLAQGVKGAEYDAWIIRIGDGDQFSSGFVEVNPNSKIPALRDHSQNPPVRVFESGAILLYLAEKYGYFLPQDLAKRTETLNWLFWLQGAAPFLGGGFGHFYNYAPV
;
A
#
# COMPACT_ATOMS: atom_id res chain seq x y z
N MET A 1 -43.89 -10.59 -1.91
CA MET A 1 -42.43 -10.36 -1.91
C MET A 1 -42.19 -9.15 -2.77
N SER A 2 -41.81 -8.00 -2.19
CA SER A 2 -41.51 -6.80 -2.98
C SER A 2 -40.20 -7.05 -3.75
N ASP A 3 -40.28 -7.04 -5.06
CA ASP A 3 -39.13 -7.05 -5.96
C ASP A 3 -38.33 -5.75 -5.73
N ASN A 4 -37.45 -5.77 -4.74
CA ASN A 4 -36.60 -4.66 -4.44
C ASN A 4 -35.36 -4.75 -5.35
N THR A 5 -35.60 -4.61 -6.65
CA THR A 5 -34.52 -4.60 -7.66
C THR A 5 -33.72 -3.32 -7.44
N TYR A 6 -32.47 -3.46 -6.95
CA TYR A 6 -31.54 -2.33 -6.81
C TYR A 6 -31.39 -1.61 -8.15
N GLN A 7 -31.70 -0.31 -8.16
CA GLN A 7 -31.45 0.56 -9.30
C GLN A 7 -30.32 1.50 -8.97
N PRO A 8 -29.16 1.36 -9.64
CA PRO A 8 -28.03 2.26 -9.40
C PRO A 8 -28.38 3.71 -9.80
N ALA A 9 -27.89 4.66 -9.02
CA ALA A 9 -28.02 6.08 -9.38
C ALA A 9 -27.32 6.36 -10.73
N LYS A 10 -27.91 7.23 -11.57
CA LYS A 10 -27.30 7.64 -12.85
C LYS A 10 -25.97 8.38 -12.65
N VAL A 11 -25.85 9.11 -11.54
CA VAL A 11 -24.63 9.77 -11.12
C VAL A 11 -24.37 9.35 -9.69
N TRP A 12 -23.27 8.67 -9.48
CA TRP A 12 -22.87 8.26 -8.14
C TRP A 12 -22.28 9.46 -7.38
N THR A 13 -22.71 9.67 -6.14
CA THR A 13 -22.14 10.63 -5.21
C THR A 13 -21.61 9.93 -3.99
N TRP A 14 -20.42 10.33 -3.54
CA TRP A 14 -19.85 9.78 -2.32
C TRP A 14 -20.53 10.37 -1.08
N GLU A 15 -20.94 9.49 -0.18
CA GLU A 15 -21.43 9.87 1.15
C GLU A 15 -20.70 9.07 2.21
N LYS A 16 -20.41 9.71 3.34
CA LYS A 16 -19.67 9.09 4.45
C LYS A 16 -20.36 7.85 5.02
N SER A 17 -21.67 7.77 4.92
CA SER A 17 -22.49 6.64 5.38
C SER A 17 -22.55 5.48 4.39
N ASN A 18 -22.15 5.68 3.14
CA ASN A 18 -22.20 4.65 2.10
C ASN A 18 -20.95 3.77 2.14
N GLY A 19 -21.10 2.47 2.30
CA GLY A 19 -19.99 1.50 2.27
C GLY A 19 -19.74 0.77 3.59
N GLY A 20 -20.64 0.84 4.54
CA GLY A 20 -20.57 0.10 5.80
C GLY A 20 -19.40 0.53 6.68
N ALA A 21 -18.88 -0.44 7.46
CA ALA A 21 -17.82 -0.20 8.44
C ALA A 21 -16.51 0.38 7.85
N PHE A 22 -16.28 0.21 6.54
CA PHE A 22 -15.07 0.63 5.85
C PHE A 22 -15.27 1.83 4.90
N ALA A 23 -16.42 2.51 4.96
CA ALA A 23 -16.74 3.65 4.10
C ALA A 23 -15.66 4.75 4.16
N ASN A 24 -15.04 4.94 5.31
CA ASN A 24 -14.10 6.04 5.57
C ASN A 24 -12.66 5.76 5.15
N ILE A 25 -12.30 4.52 4.77
CA ILE A 25 -10.94 4.19 4.37
C ILE A 25 -10.63 4.52 2.90
N ASN A 26 -11.64 4.85 2.14
CA ASN A 26 -11.54 5.26 0.74
C ASN A 26 -12.24 6.60 0.53
N ARG A 27 -11.73 7.41 -0.41
CA ARG A 27 -12.34 8.69 -0.79
C ARG A 27 -12.29 8.87 -2.31
N PRO A 28 -13.29 9.52 -2.90
CA PRO A 28 -13.31 9.80 -4.34
C PRO A 28 -12.47 11.01 -4.74
N ILE A 29 -11.94 11.77 -3.77
CA ILE A 29 -11.14 12.98 -3.99
C ILE A 29 -9.67 12.73 -3.68
N SER A 30 -8.75 13.35 -4.43
CA SER A 30 -7.32 13.38 -4.17
C SER A 30 -6.92 14.49 -3.18
N GLY A 31 -5.68 14.41 -2.71
CA GLY A 31 -5.09 15.42 -1.83
C GLY A 31 -5.33 15.17 -0.33
N ALA A 32 -4.68 15.98 0.49
CA ALA A 32 -4.76 15.87 1.94
C ALA A 32 -6.08 16.44 2.48
N THR A 33 -6.57 15.86 3.58
CA THR A 33 -7.72 16.41 4.33
C THR A 33 -7.31 17.21 5.55
N HIS A 34 -6.11 16.97 6.05
CA HIS A 34 -5.60 17.61 7.27
C HIS A 34 -4.09 17.63 7.29
N GLU A 35 -3.54 18.56 8.02
CA GLU A 35 -2.11 18.69 8.22
C GLU A 35 -1.64 17.71 9.30
N LYS A 36 -0.66 16.88 8.95
CA LYS A 36 0.05 16.00 9.87
C LYS A 36 1.36 15.59 9.24
N THR A 37 2.47 15.86 9.92
CA THR A 37 3.77 15.39 9.50
C THR A 37 3.95 13.91 9.84
N LEU A 38 4.67 13.19 8.99
CA LEU A 38 5.06 11.81 9.29
C LEU A 38 6.29 11.80 10.19
N PRO A 39 6.35 10.84 11.14
CA PRO A 39 7.55 10.65 11.93
C PRO A 39 8.70 10.13 11.04
N VAL A 40 9.92 10.50 11.43
CA VAL A 40 11.16 9.99 10.81
C VAL A 40 12.05 9.50 11.94
N GLY A 41 12.52 8.26 11.84
CA GLY A 41 13.39 7.63 12.81
C GLY A 41 14.87 7.77 12.44
N LYS A 42 15.67 6.83 12.94
CA LYS A 42 17.14 6.86 12.79
C LYS A 42 17.67 6.23 11.51
N HIS A 43 16.89 5.31 10.92
CA HIS A 43 17.31 4.58 9.73
C HIS A 43 16.91 5.33 8.44
N PRO A 44 17.64 5.14 7.34
CA PRO A 44 17.29 5.78 6.05
C PRO A 44 15.95 5.32 5.51
N LEU A 45 15.59 4.05 5.69
CA LEU A 45 14.31 3.50 5.23
C LEU A 45 13.22 3.77 6.26
N GLN A 46 12.18 4.48 5.83
CA GLN A 46 11.01 4.80 6.64
C GLN A 46 9.79 4.12 6.03
N LEU A 47 9.28 3.09 6.70
CA LEU A 47 8.10 2.33 6.27
C LEU A 47 6.85 2.86 6.98
N TYR A 48 5.88 3.33 6.22
CA TYR A 48 4.58 3.77 6.70
C TYR A 48 3.53 2.74 6.30
N SER A 49 3.01 1.98 7.26
CA SER A 49 2.24 0.77 6.96
C SER A 49 1.23 0.41 8.06
N LEU A 50 0.56 -0.70 7.86
CA LEU A 50 -0.33 -1.38 8.80
C LEU A 50 -0.24 -2.88 8.55
N GLY A 51 -0.56 -3.72 9.54
CA GLY A 51 -0.53 -5.18 9.47
C GLY A 51 -1.60 -5.79 8.54
N THR A 52 -1.65 -5.31 7.30
CA THR A 52 -2.50 -5.85 6.22
C THR A 52 -1.69 -6.79 5.32
N PRO A 53 -2.33 -7.61 4.48
CA PRO A 53 -1.59 -8.48 3.54
C PRO A 53 -0.60 -7.72 2.66
N ASN A 54 -0.92 -6.48 2.24
CA ASN A 54 0.00 -5.66 1.45
C ASN A 54 1.16 -5.09 2.29
N GLY A 55 0.90 -4.70 3.54
CA GLY A 55 1.94 -4.24 4.46
C GLY A 55 2.93 -5.36 4.81
N GLN A 56 2.40 -6.57 5.07
CA GLN A 56 3.21 -7.75 5.41
C GLN A 56 4.22 -8.12 4.32
N LYS A 57 3.89 -7.96 3.03
CA LYS A 57 4.84 -8.21 1.93
C LYS A 57 6.13 -7.41 2.10
N VAL A 58 5.98 -6.12 2.46
CA VAL A 58 7.14 -5.22 2.60
C VAL A 58 7.95 -5.54 3.85
N THR A 59 7.30 -5.81 4.98
CA THR A 59 8.01 -6.22 6.19
C THR A 59 8.75 -7.53 5.99
N ILE A 60 8.12 -8.54 5.36
CA ILE A 60 8.80 -9.81 5.00
C ILE A 60 10.06 -9.53 4.17
N MET A 61 9.94 -8.72 3.11
CA MET A 61 11.09 -8.39 2.25
C MET A 61 12.23 -7.72 3.03
N LEU A 62 11.93 -6.79 3.91
CA LEU A 62 12.93 -6.10 4.72
C LEU A 62 13.59 -7.04 5.73
N GLU A 63 12.81 -7.88 6.41
CA GLU A 63 13.34 -8.88 7.35
C GLU A 63 14.20 -9.95 6.65
N GLU A 64 13.81 -10.39 5.45
CA GLU A 64 14.62 -11.30 4.65
C GLU A 64 15.95 -10.66 4.20
N LEU A 65 15.95 -9.39 3.84
CA LEU A 65 17.19 -8.65 3.54
C LEU A 65 18.11 -8.59 4.77
N LEU A 66 17.54 -8.30 5.94
CA LEU A 66 18.30 -8.27 7.20
C LEU A 66 18.83 -9.66 7.56
N ALA A 67 18.05 -10.72 7.36
CA ALA A 67 18.47 -12.11 7.58
C ALA A 67 19.62 -12.53 6.66
N GLN A 68 19.72 -11.93 5.45
CA GLN A 68 20.87 -12.10 4.55
C GLN A 68 22.10 -11.27 4.98
N GLY A 69 21.99 -10.47 6.06
CA GLY A 69 23.06 -9.60 6.53
C GLY A 69 23.26 -8.34 5.67
N VAL A 70 22.24 -7.91 4.95
CA VAL A 70 22.30 -6.74 4.08
C VAL A 70 22.37 -5.48 4.91
N LYS A 71 23.52 -4.81 4.89
CA LYS A 71 23.72 -3.52 5.57
C LYS A 71 22.96 -2.41 4.86
N GLY A 72 22.33 -1.55 5.64
CA GLY A 72 21.52 -0.42 5.14
C GLY A 72 20.07 -0.79 4.80
N ALA A 73 19.68 -2.06 5.04
CA ALA A 73 18.29 -2.48 4.96
C ALA A 73 17.52 -2.28 6.28
N GLU A 74 18.20 -1.78 7.31
CA GLU A 74 17.57 -1.40 8.57
C GLU A 74 16.54 -0.30 8.32
N TYR A 75 15.39 -0.40 8.97
CA TYR A 75 14.26 0.49 8.75
C TYR A 75 13.55 0.86 10.04
N ASP A 76 12.85 1.98 10.02
CA ASP A 76 11.87 2.34 11.03
C ASP A 76 10.46 2.12 10.46
N ALA A 77 9.57 1.52 11.24
CA ALA A 77 8.19 1.24 10.83
C ALA A 77 7.19 2.07 11.64
N TRP A 78 6.27 2.72 10.95
CA TRP A 78 5.28 3.61 11.52
C TRP A 78 3.87 3.16 11.16
N ILE A 79 3.03 3.03 12.18
CA ILE A 79 1.63 2.63 11.96
C ILE A 79 0.83 3.80 11.39
N ILE A 80 0.17 3.54 10.27
CA ILE A 80 -0.83 4.43 9.67
C ILE A 80 -2.21 3.88 10.01
N ARG A 81 -2.93 4.57 10.88
CA ARG A 81 -4.29 4.18 11.31
C ARG A 81 -5.31 4.57 10.26
N ILE A 82 -5.56 3.66 9.32
CA ILE A 82 -6.47 3.92 8.20
C ILE A 82 -7.92 4.18 8.65
N GLY A 83 -8.33 3.60 9.78
CA GLY A 83 -9.64 3.88 10.39
C GLY A 83 -9.79 5.32 10.90
N ASP A 84 -8.67 5.95 11.31
CA ASP A 84 -8.63 7.33 11.79
C ASP A 84 -8.36 8.34 10.65
N GLY A 85 -8.13 7.86 9.43
CA GLY A 85 -7.88 8.70 8.26
C GLY A 85 -6.44 9.18 8.12
N ASP A 86 -5.48 8.59 8.83
CA ASP A 86 -4.05 8.96 8.79
C ASP A 86 -3.48 8.94 7.36
N GLN A 87 -3.98 8.04 6.49
CA GLN A 87 -3.59 7.95 5.08
C GLN A 87 -3.96 9.19 4.25
N PHE A 88 -4.81 10.05 4.78
CA PHE A 88 -5.24 11.29 4.14
C PHE A 88 -4.56 12.54 4.71
N SER A 89 -3.58 12.37 5.57
CA SER A 89 -2.77 13.48 6.09
C SER A 89 -1.82 14.02 5.03
N SER A 90 -1.45 15.31 5.14
CA SER A 90 -0.52 15.96 4.19
C SER A 90 0.80 15.22 4.05
N GLY A 91 1.41 14.80 5.15
CA GLY A 91 2.67 14.06 5.12
C GLY A 91 2.55 12.69 4.45
N PHE A 92 1.44 11.96 4.67
CA PHE A 92 1.27 10.67 4.01
C PHE A 92 0.96 10.83 2.51
N VAL A 93 0.13 11.78 2.14
CA VAL A 93 -0.18 12.09 0.72
C VAL A 93 1.07 12.51 -0.05
N GLU A 94 2.02 13.20 0.60
CA GLU A 94 3.32 13.52 -0.01
C GLU A 94 4.10 12.24 -0.37
N VAL A 95 4.06 11.21 0.46
CA VAL A 95 4.74 9.94 0.20
C VAL A 95 3.94 9.07 -0.75
N ASN A 96 2.61 8.98 -0.56
CA ASN A 96 1.73 8.24 -1.46
C ASN A 96 0.48 9.05 -1.81
N PRO A 97 0.44 9.68 -3.00
CA PRO A 97 -0.70 10.49 -3.43
C PRO A 97 -1.99 9.67 -3.64
N ASN A 98 -1.89 8.33 -3.74
CA ASN A 98 -3.03 7.43 -3.79
C ASN A 98 -3.64 7.13 -2.41
N SER A 99 -3.03 7.63 -1.32
CA SER A 99 -3.53 7.47 0.06
C SER A 99 -3.76 6.02 0.48
N LYS A 100 -2.86 5.11 0.08
CA LYS A 100 -2.90 3.68 0.41
C LYS A 100 -1.60 3.24 1.09
N ILE A 101 -1.72 2.37 2.09
CA ILE A 101 -0.58 1.68 2.71
C ILE A 101 -0.28 0.38 1.92
N PRO A 102 0.97 -0.09 1.94
CA PRO A 102 2.18 0.52 2.48
C PRO A 102 2.76 1.62 1.59
N ALA A 103 3.58 2.48 2.20
CA ALA A 103 4.42 3.44 1.51
C ALA A 103 5.81 3.47 2.17
N LEU A 104 6.85 3.70 1.38
CA LEU A 104 8.24 3.75 1.81
C LEU A 104 8.85 5.10 1.42
N ARG A 105 9.64 5.68 2.32
CA ARG A 105 10.51 6.81 2.01
C ARG A 105 11.95 6.43 2.29
N ASP A 106 12.81 6.55 1.30
CA ASP A 106 14.24 6.25 1.42
C ASP A 106 15.04 7.55 1.49
N HIS A 107 15.57 7.84 2.66
CA HIS A 107 16.41 9.00 2.96
C HIS A 107 17.90 8.78 2.66
N SER A 108 18.31 7.61 2.16
CA SER A 108 19.68 7.38 1.72
C SER A 108 20.03 8.12 0.41
N GLN A 109 19.03 8.68 -0.25
CA GLN A 109 19.15 9.48 -1.46
C GLN A 109 18.85 10.96 -1.18
N ASN A 110 19.38 11.84 -2.03
CA ASN A 110 19.09 13.28 -1.96
C ASN A 110 18.67 13.79 -3.35
N PRO A 111 17.40 14.20 -3.54
CA PRO A 111 16.30 14.18 -2.58
C PRO A 111 15.86 12.76 -2.20
N PRO A 112 15.19 12.58 -1.04
CA PRO A 112 14.67 11.29 -0.63
C PRO A 112 13.72 10.69 -1.66
N VAL A 113 13.86 9.39 -1.90
CA VAL A 113 12.99 8.67 -2.84
C VAL A 113 11.74 8.21 -2.11
N ARG A 114 10.56 8.50 -2.67
CA ARG A 114 9.29 7.91 -2.23
C ARG A 114 8.93 6.73 -3.11
N VAL A 115 8.48 5.66 -2.49
CA VAL A 115 8.01 4.46 -3.18
C VAL A 115 6.66 4.04 -2.61
N PHE A 116 5.68 3.88 -3.45
CA PHE A 116 4.36 3.39 -3.08
C PHE A 116 3.93 2.28 -4.04
N GLU A 117 2.87 1.55 -3.74
CA GLU A 117 2.48 0.24 -4.23
C GLU A 117 3.40 -0.87 -3.69
N SER A 118 2.81 -1.88 -3.04
CA SER A 118 3.60 -2.93 -2.39
C SER A 118 4.54 -3.65 -3.35
N GLY A 119 4.10 -3.93 -4.58
CA GLY A 119 4.94 -4.55 -5.61
C GLY A 119 6.11 -3.65 -6.07
N ALA A 120 5.88 -2.35 -6.19
CA ALA A 120 6.94 -1.40 -6.53
C ALA A 120 7.96 -1.28 -5.40
N ILE A 121 7.52 -1.34 -4.13
CA ILE A 121 8.44 -1.34 -2.98
C ILE A 121 9.29 -2.61 -2.98
N LEU A 122 8.70 -3.79 -3.24
CA LEU A 122 9.46 -5.05 -3.34
C LEU A 122 10.52 -4.96 -4.45
N LEU A 123 10.15 -4.49 -5.64
CA LEU A 123 11.07 -4.34 -6.75
C LEU A 123 12.18 -3.35 -6.44
N TYR A 124 11.83 -2.19 -5.89
CA TYR A 124 12.80 -1.16 -5.48
C TYR A 124 13.85 -1.70 -4.52
N LEU A 125 13.42 -2.41 -3.46
CA LEU A 125 14.31 -2.98 -2.47
C LEU A 125 15.20 -4.08 -3.07
N ALA A 126 14.63 -4.94 -3.94
CA ALA A 126 15.37 -5.98 -4.62
C ALA A 126 16.47 -5.41 -5.53
N GLU A 127 16.18 -4.37 -6.28
CA GLU A 127 17.13 -3.68 -7.15
C GLU A 127 18.20 -2.91 -6.35
N LYS A 128 17.76 -2.18 -5.32
CA LYS A 128 18.66 -1.39 -4.47
C LYS A 128 19.73 -2.24 -3.80
N TYR A 129 19.36 -3.43 -3.33
CA TYR A 129 20.27 -4.29 -2.58
C TYR A 129 20.84 -5.45 -3.40
N GLY A 130 20.32 -5.72 -4.59
CA GLY A 130 20.78 -6.82 -5.45
C GLY A 130 20.36 -8.20 -4.97
N TYR A 131 19.27 -8.32 -4.21
CA TYR A 131 18.76 -9.56 -3.67
C TYR A 131 17.37 -9.90 -4.23
N PHE A 132 17.04 -11.18 -4.30
CA PHE A 132 15.73 -11.74 -4.67
C PHE A 132 15.24 -11.41 -6.08
N LEU A 133 16.04 -10.74 -6.90
CA LEU A 133 15.74 -10.45 -8.30
C LEU A 133 16.88 -10.92 -9.18
N PRO A 134 16.70 -11.98 -9.98
CA PRO A 134 17.74 -12.51 -10.86
C PRO A 134 18.23 -11.46 -11.88
N GLN A 135 19.52 -11.51 -12.22
CA GLN A 135 20.09 -10.69 -13.28
C GLN A 135 19.89 -11.29 -14.67
N ASP A 136 19.75 -12.60 -14.76
CA ASP A 136 19.42 -13.30 -16.01
C ASP A 136 18.05 -12.85 -16.53
N LEU A 137 17.98 -12.43 -17.78
CA LEU A 137 16.78 -11.81 -18.36
C LEU A 137 15.55 -12.75 -18.26
N ALA A 138 15.71 -14.02 -18.55
CA ALA A 138 14.57 -14.95 -18.55
C ALA A 138 14.03 -15.17 -17.13
N LYS A 139 14.92 -15.40 -16.17
CA LYS A 139 14.55 -15.59 -14.75
C LYS A 139 13.99 -14.30 -14.16
N ARG A 140 14.57 -13.14 -14.49
CA ARG A 140 14.06 -11.84 -14.08
C ARG A 140 12.64 -11.61 -14.63
N THR A 141 12.42 -11.91 -15.91
CA THR A 141 11.11 -11.78 -16.54
C THR A 141 10.09 -12.67 -15.85
N GLU A 142 10.45 -13.93 -15.56
CA GLU A 142 9.56 -14.84 -14.84
C GLU A 142 9.21 -14.32 -13.44
N THR A 143 10.19 -13.79 -12.70
CA THR A 143 9.93 -13.17 -11.38
C THR A 143 8.97 -11.99 -11.50
N LEU A 144 9.15 -11.13 -12.50
CA LEU A 144 8.28 -9.98 -12.73
C LEU A 144 6.87 -10.40 -13.17
N ASN A 145 6.73 -11.46 -13.97
CA ASN A 145 5.43 -12.01 -14.35
C ASN A 145 4.60 -12.35 -13.10
N TRP A 146 5.19 -13.04 -12.13
CA TRP A 146 4.52 -13.39 -10.88
C TRP A 146 4.26 -12.20 -9.99
N LEU A 147 5.18 -11.24 -9.93
CA LEU A 147 4.98 -10.01 -9.18
C LEU A 147 3.80 -9.20 -9.73
N PHE A 148 3.72 -9.01 -11.03
CA PHE A 148 2.61 -8.29 -11.66
C PHE A 148 1.30 -9.07 -11.61
N TRP A 149 1.34 -10.40 -11.77
CA TRP A 149 0.17 -11.24 -11.54
C TRP A 149 -0.40 -11.05 -10.13
N LEU A 150 0.47 -11.06 -9.11
CA LEU A 150 0.07 -10.82 -7.73
C LEU A 150 -0.59 -9.45 -7.57
N GLN A 151 -0.03 -8.39 -8.16
CA GLN A 151 -0.60 -7.04 -8.06
C GLN A 151 -1.94 -6.90 -8.80
N GLY A 152 -2.13 -7.62 -9.88
CA GLY A 152 -3.40 -7.63 -10.63
C GLY A 152 -4.48 -8.49 -10.01
N ALA A 153 -4.13 -9.68 -9.49
CA ALA A 153 -5.09 -10.66 -8.97
C ALA A 153 -5.48 -10.41 -7.50
N ALA A 154 -4.53 -10.07 -6.63
CA ALA A 154 -4.79 -9.91 -5.21
C ALA A 154 -5.81 -8.81 -4.88
N PRO A 155 -5.80 -7.62 -5.51
CA PRO A 155 -6.83 -6.61 -5.32
C PRO A 155 -8.23 -7.09 -5.74
N PHE A 156 -8.32 -7.88 -6.79
CA PHE A 156 -9.60 -8.43 -7.25
C PHE A 156 -10.17 -9.46 -6.25
N LEU A 157 -9.35 -10.39 -5.77
CA LEU A 157 -9.75 -11.43 -4.83
C LEU A 157 -10.04 -10.87 -3.43
N GLY A 158 -9.12 -10.10 -2.87
CA GLY A 158 -9.24 -9.56 -1.51
C GLY A 158 -10.10 -8.31 -1.43
N GLY A 159 -9.89 -7.34 -2.31
CA GLY A 159 -10.56 -6.05 -2.32
C GLY A 159 -11.92 -6.08 -3.01
N GLY A 160 -12.06 -6.85 -4.09
CA GLY A 160 -13.31 -6.99 -4.83
C GLY A 160 -14.20 -8.06 -4.22
N PHE A 161 -13.84 -9.32 -4.40
CA PHE A 161 -14.66 -10.45 -3.95
C PHE A 161 -14.89 -10.44 -2.43
N GLY A 162 -13.83 -10.31 -1.63
CA GLY A 162 -13.94 -10.28 -0.17
C GLY A 162 -14.80 -9.12 0.32
N HIS A 163 -14.70 -7.94 -0.31
CA HIS A 163 -15.53 -6.79 0.02
C HIS A 163 -17.01 -7.11 -0.21
N PHE A 164 -17.40 -7.47 -1.42
CA PHE A 164 -18.81 -7.69 -1.77
C PHE A 164 -19.41 -8.94 -1.13
N TYR A 165 -18.60 -9.96 -0.83
CA TYR A 165 -19.08 -11.17 -0.18
C TYR A 165 -19.26 -11.01 1.34
N ASN A 166 -18.39 -10.25 2.00
CA ASN A 166 -18.29 -10.31 3.46
C ASN A 166 -18.71 -9.03 4.20
N TYR A 167 -18.42 -7.86 3.69
CA TYR A 167 -18.63 -6.63 4.46
C TYR A 167 -19.29 -5.46 3.73
N ALA A 168 -19.62 -5.58 2.47
CA ALA A 168 -20.46 -4.58 1.82
C ALA A 168 -21.89 -4.68 2.40
N PRO A 169 -22.54 -3.57 2.74
CA PRO A 169 -23.94 -3.60 3.14
C PRO A 169 -24.80 -4.05 1.97
N VAL A 170 -25.80 -4.89 2.29
CA VAL A 170 -26.78 -5.43 1.32
C VAL A 170 -27.93 -4.44 1.18
#